data_5ced54ac51ca575cb4481a5470eed5a5
#
_entry.id   5ced54ac51ca575cb4481a5470eed5a5
#
_cell.length_a   1.000
_cell.length_b   1.000
_cell.length_c   1.000
_cell.angle_alpha   90.00
_cell.angle_beta   90.00
_cell.angle_gamma   90.00
#
_symmetry.space_group_name_H-M   'P 1'
#
loop_
_entity.id
_entity.type
_entity.pdbx_description
1 polymer ?
#
loop_
_entity_poly.entity_id
_entity_poly.type
_entity_poly.pdbx_seq_one_letter_code
_entity_poly.pdbx_strand_id
1 'polypeptide(L)'
;VTVTKNKLTGTKQNSVYISGGSGNEVSSNTIKKPGVSGVYVSGGSDKNTISGNTITSAGSNGIKITKEAKADVRKNTVKKSKNHGLIFTGGSGKASDNILEENGISGLMADNSASVEFFNNTCNKNKGYGIKANKKSQVKISGNSFADNSKGDVYVTGSAAVLLNAPDNVKSQDICSDKLTLTWDEVSQADGYYVYRKTDAEDAEFEQIATVTDGTSFTDYGLVPKTRYVYKVTAFLDTVDNIQEGSDSADMSIKTKLTIVGCTTNMRGSMSYTGKERTQIFDVVVGGETLIPNVDYRTVYSDNVNV
;
A
#
# COMPACT_ATOMS: atom_id res chain seq x y z
N VAL A 1 -12.91 -31.83 7.86
CA VAL A 1 -14.27 -32.01 7.30
C VAL A 1 -14.35 -31.25 5.99
N THR A 2 -14.99 -31.88 4.97
CA THR A 2 -15.24 -31.23 3.68
C THR A 2 -16.75 -31.12 3.43
N VAL A 3 -17.22 -29.89 3.18
CA VAL A 3 -18.60 -29.56 2.79
C VAL A 3 -18.54 -28.86 1.44
N THR A 4 -18.87 -29.59 0.36
CA THR A 4 -18.69 -29.07 -0.98
C THR A 4 -19.87 -29.36 -1.91
N LYS A 5 -20.15 -28.42 -2.83
CA LYS A 5 -21.17 -28.55 -3.89
C LYS A 5 -22.59 -28.84 -3.40
N ASN A 6 -22.93 -28.39 -2.18
CA ASN A 6 -24.27 -28.55 -1.63
C ASN A 6 -25.17 -27.35 -1.97
N LYS A 7 -26.47 -27.60 -1.99
CA LYS A 7 -27.50 -26.57 -2.05
C LYS A 7 -28.30 -26.58 -0.74
N LEU A 8 -28.09 -25.55 0.07
CA LEU A 8 -28.69 -25.40 1.41
C LEU A 8 -29.66 -24.21 1.38
N THR A 9 -30.90 -24.41 1.81
CA THR A 9 -31.92 -23.36 1.76
C THR A 9 -32.79 -23.39 3.01
N GLY A 10 -33.02 -22.20 3.61
CA GLY A 10 -33.96 -22.03 4.72
C GLY A 10 -33.57 -22.72 5.99
N THR A 11 -32.30 -22.94 6.28
CA THR A 11 -31.83 -23.50 7.55
C THR A 11 -32.21 -22.57 8.70
N LYS A 12 -32.70 -23.10 9.82
CA LYS A 12 -33.14 -22.28 10.96
C LYS A 12 -31.99 -21.61 11.72
N GLN A 13 -30.78 -22.14 11.62
CA GLN A 13 -29.56 -21.67 12.26
C GLN A 13 -28.48 -21.37 11.19
N ASN A 14 -27.21 -21.62 11.51
CA ASN A 14 -26.13 -21.58 10.54
C ASN A 14 -26.27 -22.72 9.53
N SER A 15 -26.08 -22.47 8.24
CA SER A 15 -26.14 -23.56 7.24
C SER A 15 -24.95 -24.50 7.36
N VAL A 16 -23.77 -23.97 7.62
CA VAL A 16 -22.55 -24.73 7.93
C VAL A 16 -21.95 -24.20 9.23
N TYR A 17 -21.69 -25.08 10.18
CA TYR A 17 -21.03 -24.73 11.44
C TYR A 17 -19.82 -25.61 11.69
N ILE A 18 -18.66 -25.01 11.85
CA ILE A 18 -17.39 -25.64 12.20
C ILE A 18 -17.01 -25.21 13.60
N SER A 19 -16.86 -26.17 14.52
CA SER A 19 -16.44 -25.95 15.91
C SER A 19 -15.21 -26.80 16.19
N GLY A 20 -14.04 -26.17 16.17
CA GLY A 20 -12.75 -26.84 16.37
C GLY A 20 -12.25 -27.64 15.15
N GLY A 21 -11.14 -28.36 15.35
CA GLY A 21 -10.46 -29.12 14.33
C GLY A 21 -9.60 -28.28 13.40
N SER A 22 -8.91 -28.92 12.48
CA SER A 22 -8.01 -28.27 11.52
C SER A 22 -8.25 -28.77 10.09
N GLY A 23 -7.93 -27.93 9.10
CA GLY A 23 -8.02 -28.30 7.69
C GLY A 23 -9.44 -28.53 7.18
N ASN A 24 -10.43 -27.83 7.74
CA ASN A 24 -11.81 -27.94 7.27
C ASN A 24 -12.00 -27.15 5.98
N GLU A 25 -12.78 -27.69 5.05
CA GLU A 25 -13.09 -27.08 3.76
C GLU A 25 -14.60 -26.89 3.58
N VAL A 26 -15.02 -25.65 3.25
CA VAL A 26 -16.38 -25.34 2.82
C VAL A 26 -16.28 -24.67 1.45
N SER A 27 -16.61 -25.43 0.40
CA SER A 27 -16.36 -24.92 -0.95
C SER A 27 -17.51 -25.17 -1.93
N SER A 28 -17.70 -24.21 -2.85
CA SER A 28 -18.63 -24.33 -3.97
C SER A 28 -20.09 -24.63 -3.55
N ASN A 29 -20.52 -24.21 -2.36
CA ASN A 29 -21.89 -24.39 -1.90
C ASN A 29 -22.77 -23.21 -2.32
N THR A 30 -24.05 -23.49 -2.58
CA THR A 30 -25.09 -22.47 -2.75
C THR A 30 -25.95 -22.45 -1.50
N ILE A 31 -25.89 -21.37 -0.73
CA ILE A 31 -26.57 -21.20 0.55
C ILE A 31 -27.57 -20.05 0.42
N LYS A 32 -28.87 -20.33 0.62
CA LYS A 32 -29.94 -19.33 0.55
C LYS A 32 -30.73 -19.25 1.84
N LYS A 33 -30.95 -18.02 2.31
CA LYS A 33 -31.77 -17.70 3.47
C LYS A 33 -31.41 -18.55 4.73
N PRO A 34 -30.14 -18.63 5.15
CA PRO A 34 -29.81 -19.20 6.45
C PRO A 34 -30.39 -18.31 7.55
N GLY A 35 -30.97 -18.89 8.60
CA GLY A 35 -31.58 -18.15 9.70
C GLY A 35 -30.61 -17.30 10.51
N VAL A 36 -29.36 -17.71 10.59
CA VAL A 36 -28.27 -16.96 11.23
C VAL A 36 -27.16 -16.68 10.22
N SER A 37 -26.14 -17.52 10.13
CA SER A 37 -25.04 -17.30 9.19
C SER A 37 -25.00 -18.38 8.10
N GLY A 38 -24.50 -18.04 6.93
CA GLY A 38 -24.25 -19.03 5.88
C GLY A 38 -23.20 -20.02 6.32
N VAL A 39 -22.01 -19.52 6.69
CA VAL A 39 -20.92 -20.31 7.24
C VAL A 39 -20.47 -19.68 8.57
N TYR A 40 -20.35 -20.49 9.61
CA TYR A 40 -19.83 -20.07 10.90
C TYR A 40 -18.69 -20.98 11.34
N VAL A 41 -17.54 -20.38 11.64
CA VAL A 41 -16.33 -21.07 12.10
C VAL A 41 -15.92 -20.55 13.46
N SER A 42 -15.70 -21.43 14.44
CA SER A 42 -15.34 -21.04 15.80
C SER A 42 -14.52 -22.11 16.53
N GLY A 43 -14.22 -21.86 17.82
CA GLY A 43 -13.64 -22.88 18.70
C GLY A 43 -12.17 -23.20 18.44
N GLY A 44 -11.33 -22.21 18.13
CA GLY A 44 -9.90 -22.41 17.90
C GLY A 44 -9.57 -23.28 16.69
N SER A 45 -10.52 -23.45 15.77
CA SER A 45 -10.31 -24.23 14.55
C SER A 45 -9.25 -23.55 13.65
N ASP A 46 -8.34 -24.33 13.09
CA ASP A 46 -7.21 -23.82 12.31
C ASP A 46 -7.25 -24.29 10.86
N LYS A 47 -6.54 -23.58 9.96
CA LYS A 47 -6.39 -23.91 8.53
C LYS A 47 -7.71 -24.18 7.82
N ASN A 48 -8.77 -23.44 8.14
CA ASN A 48 -10.05 -23.57 7.47
C ASN A 48 -10.01 -22.85 6.12
N THR A 49 -10.56 -23.48 5.08
CA THR A 49 -10.74 -22.88 3.76
C THR A 49 -12.22 -22.73 3.46
N ILE A 50 -12.64 -21.49 3.17
CA ILE A 50 -14.01 -21.17 2.77
C ILE A 50 -13.94 -20.52 1.39
N SER A 51 -14.31 -21.25 0.34
CA SER A 51 -14.03 -20.78 -1.02
C SER A 51 -15.15 -21.07 -2.02
N GLY A 52 -15.36 -20.11 -2.93
CA GLY A 52 -16.29 -20.28 -4.07
C GLY A 52 -17.75 -20.48 -3.66
N ASN A 53 -18.15 -20.12 -2.44
CA ASN A 53 -19.54 -20.28 -2.01
C ASN A 53 -20.37 -19.07 -2.46
N THR A 54 -21.63 -19.31 -2.82
CA THR A 54 -22.64 -18.28 -3.06
C THR A 54 -23.61 -18.26 -1.89
N ILE A 55 -23.63 -17.18 -1.11
CA ILE A 55 -24.45 -17.03 0.09
C ILE A 55 -25.37 -15.84 -0.10
N THR A 56 -26.68 -16.03 0.07
CA THR A 56 -27.66 -14.97 -0.11
C THR A 56 -28.64 -14.89 1.04
N SER A 57 -28.96 -13.66 1.46
CA SER A 57 -30.02 -13.33 2.43
C SER A 57 -29.84 -14.03 3.77
N ALA A 58 -28.62 -14.02 4.31
CA ALA A 58 -28.36 -14.56 5.65
C ALA A 58 -29.04 -13.69 6.71
N GLY A 59 -29.68 -14.33 7.71
CA GLY A 59 -30.39 -13.67 8.80
C GLY A 59 -29.48 -12.88 9.76
N SER A 60 -28.18 -13.10 9.69
CA SER A 60 -27.16 -12.33 10.39
C SER A 60 -26.00 -12.05 9.42
N ASN A 61 -24.92 -12.79 9.47
CA ASN A 61 -23.74 -12.59 8.61
C ASN A 61 -23.66 -13.64 7.50
N GLY A 62 -23.09 -13.30 6.38
CA GLY A 62 -22.85 -14.30 5.35
C GLY A 62 -21.84 -15.36 5.82
N ILE A 63 -20.65 -14.93 6.18
CA ILE A 63 -19.57 -15.75 6.74
C ILE A 63 -19.12 -15.12 8.05
N LYS A 64 -18.96 -15.95 9.10
CA LYS A 64 -18.51 -15.50 10.43
C LYS A 64 -17.39 -16.38 10.96
N ILE A 65 -16.27 -15.75 11.34
CA ILE A 65 -15.08 -16.39 11.92
C ILE A 65 -14.89 -15.83 13.33
N THR A 66 -14.84 -16.68 14.36
CA THR A 66 -14.77 -16.21 15.76
C THR A 66 -13.89 -17.09 16.63
N LYS A 67 -13.64 -16.63 17.86
CA LYS A 67 -13.02 -17.41 18.93
C LYS A 67 -11.71 -18.06 18.49
N GLU A 68 -10.74 -17.24 18.10
CA GLU A 68 -9.39 -17.67 17.71
C GLU A 68 -9.34 -18.62 16.51
N ALA A 69 -10.46 -18.83 15.81
CA ALA A 69 -10.48 -19.59 14.58
C ALA A 69 -9.66 -18.88 13.49
N LYS A 70 -8.95 -19.67 12.68
CA LYS A 70 -8.20 -19.18 11.53
C LYS A 70 -8.80 -19.68 10.23
N ALA A 71 -9.00 -18.78 9.26
CA ALA A 71 -9.60 -19.11 7.99
C ALA A 71 -9.00 -18.33 6.83
N ASP A 72 -8.88 -19.03 5.69
CA ASP A 72 -8.68 -18.45 4.36
C ASP A 72 -10.04 -18.41 3.65
N VAL A 73 -10.57 -17.20 3.45
CA VAL A 73 -11.91 -16.96 2.90
C VAL A 73 -11.75 -16.30 1.54
N ARG A 74 -11.96 -17.07 0.45
CA ARG A 74 -11.67 -16.58 -0.88
C ARG A 74 -12.71 -16.91 -1.94
N LYS A 75 -12.85 -16.02 -2.92
CA LYS A 75 -13.73 -16.23 -4.10
C LYS A 75 -15.18 -16.57 -3.74
N ASN A 76 -15.66 -16.05 -2.59
CA ASN A 76 -17.07 -16.23 -2.22
C ASN A 76 -17.90 -15.02 -2.71
N THR A 77 -19.15 -15.26 -3.06
CA THR A 77 -20.14 -14.24 -3.33
C THR A 77 -21.14 -14.19 -2.18
N VAL A 78 -21.20 -13.09 -1.47
CA VAL A 78 -22.10 -12.92 -0.32
C VAL A 78 -22.96 -11.67 -0.53
N LYS A 79 -24.28 -11.86 -0.62
CA LYS A 79 -25.21 -10.77 -0.88
C LYS A 79 -26.38 -10.76 0.10
N LYS A 80 -26.84 -9.55 0.43
CA LYS A 80 -28.10 -9.30 1.16
C LYS A 80 -28.15 -9.96 2.56
N SER A 81 -27.00 -10.12 3.20
CA SER A 81 -26.97 -10.52 4.61
C SER A 81 -27.51 -9.38 5.47
N LYS A 82 -28.23 -9.69 6.56
CA LYS A 82 -28.82 -8.67 7.44
C LYS A 82 -27.76 -7.78 8.11
N ASN A 83 -26.60 -8.33 8.43
CA ASN A 83 -25.49 -7.60 9.03
C ASN A 83 -24.31 -7.49 8.04
N HIS A 84 -23.22 -8.21 8.25
CA HIS A 84 -22.00 -8.14 7.44
C HIS A 84 -21.95 -9.25 6.37
N GLY A 85 -21.31 -8.97 5.27
CA GLY A 85 -20.97 -10.01 4.29
C GLY A 85 -20.05 -11.04 4.92
N LEU A 86 -18.90 -10.61 5.40
CA LEU A 86 -17.91 -11.42 6.10
C LEU A 86 -17.43 -10.68 7.36
N ILE A 87 -17.37 -11.39 8.48
CA ILE A 87 -16.86 -10.86 9.74
C ILE A 87 -15.84 -11.80 10.40
N PHE A 88 -14.74 -11.22 10.87
CA PHE A 88 -13.82 -11.81 11.82
C PHE A 88 -14.00 -11.14 13.19
N THR A 89 -14.30 -11.93 14.22
CA THR A 89 -14.49 -11.44 15.59
C THR A 89 -13.59 -12.22 16.54
N GLY A 90 -12.41 -11.69 16.88
CA GLY A 90 -11.40 -12.41 17.65
C GLY A 90 -10.81 -13.62 16.92
N GLY A 91 -11.00 -13.69 15.62
CA GLY A 91 -10.40 -14.68 14.74
C GLY A 91 -9.29 -14.07 13.88
N SER A 92 -8.62 -14.89 13.08
CA SER A 92 -7.53 -14.44 12.20
C SER A 92 -7.59 -15.08 10.83
N GLY A 93 -6.83 -14.54 9.89
CA GLY A 93 -6.69 -15.13 8.56
C GLY A 93 -6.76 -14.12 7.43
N LYS A 94 -7.20 -14.60 6.26
CA LYS A 94 -7.24 -13.82 5.04
C LYS A 94 -8.63 -13.83 4.41
N ALA A 95 -9.00 -12.72 3.80
CA ALA A 95 -10.14 -12.67 2.91
C ALA A 95 -9.71 -12.09 1.57
N SER A 96 -9.86 -12.86 0.48
CA SER A 96 -9.44 -12.41 -0.84
C SER A 96 -10.44 -12.74 -1.94
N ASP A 97 -10.47 -11.87 -2.94
CA ASP A 97 -11.26 -12.08 -4.16
C ASP A 97 -12.76 -12.35 -3.88
N ASN A 98 -13.28 -11.90 -2.74
CA ASN A 98 -14.69 -12.06 -2.41
C ASN A 98 -15.53 -10.92 -2.98
N ILE A 99 -16.77 -11.21 -3.36
CA ILE A 99 -17.79 -10.24 -3.75
C ILE A 99 -18.79 -10.11 -2.61
N LEU A 100 -18.85 -8.95 -1.95
CA LEU A 100 -19.62 -8.68 -0.75
C LEU A 100 -20.55 -7.49 -0.98
N GLU A 101 -21.78 -7.77 -1.40
CA GLU A 101 -22.68 -6.74 -1.92
C GLU A 101 -24.03 -6.68 -1.20
N GLU A 102 -24.58 -5.47 -1.13
CA GLU A 102 -25.92 -5.21 -0.59
C GLU A 102 -26.14 -5.74 0.84
N ASN A 103 -25.07 -5.87 1.64
CA ASN A 103 -25.20 -6.32 3.01
C ASN A 103 -25.66 -5.18 3.93
N GLY A 104 -26.36 -5.52 5.00
CA GLY A 104 -27.07 -4.55 5.86
C GLY A 104 -26.17 -3.65 6.70
N ILE A 105 -24.88 -4.00 6.93
CA ILE A 105 -23.93 -3.17 7.64
C ILE A 105 -22.68 -2.95 6.80
N SER A 106 -21.80 -3.93 6.65
CA SER A 106 -20.54 -3.76 5.91
C SER A 106 -20.26 -4.97 5.01
N GLY A 107 -19.46 -4.77 3.99
CA GLY A 107 -18.91 -5.89 3.21
C GLY A 107 -18.02 -6.75 4.09
N LEU A 108 -16.94 -6.18 4.60
CA LEU A 108 -15.97 -6.80 5.50
C LEU A 108 -16.01 -6.15 6.89
N MET A 109 -15.79 -6.95 7.93
CA MET A 109 -15.69 -6.47 9.30
C MET A 109 -14.59 -7.21 10.06
N ALA A 110 -13.75 -6.46 10.77
CA ALA A 110 -12.81 -6.96 11.76
C ALA A 110 -13.16 -6.37 13.14
N ASP A 111 -13.36 -7.21 14.15
CA ASP A 111 -13.78 -6.81 15.49
C ASP A 111 -13.09 -7.65 16.57
N ASN A 112 -13.01 -7.11 17.81
CA ASN A 112 -12.49 -7.81 18.97
C ASN A 112 -11.11 -8.43 18.79
N SER A 113 -10.11 -7.61 18.49
CA SER A 113 -8.72 -8.04 18.31
C SER A 113 -8.52 -9.06 17.16
N ALA A 114 -9.35 -9.00 16.14
CA ALA A 114 -9.13 -9.78 14.92
C ALA A 114 -7.82 -9.34 14.24
N SER A 115 -7.07 -10.30 13.69
CA SER A 115 -5.84 -10.05 12.92
C SER A 115 -6.02 -10.61 11.52
N VAL A 116 -6.21 -9.75 10.52
CA VAL A 116 -6.69 -10.17 9.21
C VAL A 116 -6.05 -9.40 8.07
N GLU A 117 -5.96 -10.05 6.92
CA GLU A 117 -5.58 -9.44 5.65
C GLU A 117 -6.78 -9.44 4.71
N PHE A 118 -7.18 -8.27 4.22
CA PHE A 118 -8.25 -8.09 3.25
C PHE A 118 -7.66 -7.57 1.93
N PHE A 119 -7.69 -8.39 0.90
CA PHE A 119 -7.10 -8.03 -0.38
C PHE A 119 -7.93 -8.48 -1.59
N ASN A 120 -7.98 -7.65 -2.62
CA ASN A 120 -8.71 -7.89 -3.88
C ASN A 120 -10.20 -8.21 -3.69
N ASN A 121 -10.84 -7.75 -2.61
CA ASN A 121 -12.28 -7.95 -2.42
C ASN A 121 -13.07 -6.83 -3.10
N THR A 122 -14.26 -7.15 -3.59
CA THR A 122 -15.24 -6.19 -4.07
C THR A 122 -16.32 -5.99 -3.01
N CYS A 123 -16.41 -4.79 -2.46
CA CYS A 123 -17.36 -4.44 -1.40
C CYS A 123 -18.27 -3.30 -1.88
N ASN A 124 -19.43 -3.63 -2.46
CA ASN A 124 -20.29 -2.66 -3.11
C ASN A 124 -21.69 -2.62 -2.50
N LYS A 125 -22.32 -1.43 -2.54
CA LYS A 125 -23.73 -1.22 -2.19
C LYS A 125 -24.12 -1.72 -0.79
N ASN A 126 -23.14 -1.78 0.13
CA ASN A 126 -23.45 -2.14 1.51
C ASN A 126 -24.07 -0.93 2.23
N LYS A 127 -25.01 -1.15 3.15
CA LYS A 127 -25.70 -0.07 3.87
C LYS A 127 -24.84 0.65 4.91
N GLY A 128 -23.66 0.18 5.19
CA GLY A 128 -22.64 0.83 5.98
C GLY A 128 -21.39 1.04 5.15
N TYR A 129 -20.30 0.41 5.51
CA TYR A 129 -18.97 0.58 4.93
C TYR A 129 -18.58 -0.58 4.03
N GLY A 130 -17.63 -0.34 3.13
CA GLY A 130 -16.94 -1.42 2.42
C GLY A 130 -16.20 -2.30 3.42
N ILE A 131 -15.25 -1.72 4.17
CA ILE A 131 -14.51 -2.33 5.27
C ILE A 131 -14.78 -1.57 6.56
N LYS A 132 -14.96 -2.29 7.66
CA LYS A 132 -15.01 -1.73 9.01
C LYS A 132 -14.03 -2.46 9.93
N ALA A 133 -13.16 -1.72 10.62
CA ALA A 133 -12.26 -2.23 11.66
C ALA A 133 -12.60 -1.62 13.03
N ASN A 134 -12.62 -2.42 14.09
CA ASN A 134 -13.04 -1.99 15.42
C ASN A 134 -12.27 -2.76 16.52
N LYS A 135 -12.27 -2.22 17.75
CA LYS A 135 -11.85 -2.89 18.99
C LYS A 135 -10.50 -3.63 18.91
N LYS A 136 -9.41 -2.89 18.74
CA LYS A 136 -8.04 -3.42 18.70
C LYS A 136 -7.75 -4.40 17.55
N SER A 137 -8.57 -4.43 16.53
CA SER A 137 -8.31 -5.27 15.36
C SER A 137 -7.14 -4.71 14.55
N GLN A 138 -6.35 -5.61 13.96
CA GLN A 138 -5.25 -5.30 13.06
C GLN A 138 -5.64 -5.77 11.65
N VAL A 139 -5.76 -4.84 10.72
CA VAL A 139 -6.25 -5.13 9.37
C VAL A 139 -5.24 -4.64 8.34
N LYS A 140 -4.68 -5.54 7.56
CA LYS A 140 -3.91 -5.18 6.38
C LYS A 140 -4.83 -5.15 5.17
N ILE A 141 -4.83 -4.07 4.39
CA ILE A 141 -5.67 -3.93 3.19
C ILE A 141 -4.82 -3.68 1.94
N SER A 142 -5.26 -4.23 0.81
CA SER A 142 -4.65 -3.97 -0.50
C SER A 142 -5.59 -4.41 -1.63
N GLY A 143 -5.67 -3.63 -2.71
CA GLY A 143 -6.38 -4.01 -3.94
C GLY A 143 -7.90 -4.21 -3.79
N ASN A 144 -8.52 -3.76 -2.69
CA ASN A 144 -9.97 -3.87 -2.55
C ASN A 144 -10.67 -2.80 -3.40
N SER A 145 -11.83 -3.16 -3.96
CA SER A 145 -12.67 -2.27 -4.76
C SER A 145 -13.95 -1.92 -4.02
N PHE A 146 -14.33 -0.66 -4.06
CA PHE A 146 -15.49 -0.13 -3.37
C PHE A 146 -16.37 0.67 -4.34
N ALA A 147 -17.69 0.52 -4.21
CA ALA A 147 -18.65 1.36 -4.90
C ALA A 147 -19.96 1.44 -4.13
N ASP A 148 -20.55 2.62 -4.06
CA ASP A 148 -21.90 2.86 -3.55
C ASP A 148 -22.16 2.35 -2.12
N ASN A 149 -21.15 2.25 -1.27
CA ASN A 149 -21.34 1.95 0.15
C ASN A 149 -21.91 3.19 0.84
N SER A 150 -23.03 3.04 1.57
CA SER A 150 -23.83 4.20 2.01
C SER A 150 -23.11 5.10 3.04
N LYS A 151 -22.08 4.63 3.72
CA LYS A 151 -21.34 5.39 4.73
C LYS A 151 -19.87 5.61 4.40
N GLY A 152 -19.39 5.07 3.28
CA GLY A 152 -18.00 5.19 2.81
C GLY A 152 -17.28 3.85 2.67
N ASP A 153 -16.04 3.92 2.28
CA ASP A 153 -15.27 2.75 1.88
C ASP A 153 -14.58 2.06 3.06
N VAL A 154 -13.80 2.79 3.85
CA VAL A 154 -13.09 2.25 5.01
C VAL A 154 -13.42 3.07 6.26
N TYR A 155 -13.74 2.38 7.35
CA TYR A 155 -13.99 2.99 8.64
C TYR A 155 -13.23 2.27 9.75
N VAL A 156 -12.46 3.04 10.50
CA VAL A 156 -11.63 2.54 11.60
C VAL A 156 -12.07 3.23 12.89
N THR A 157 -12.32 2.47 13.92
CA THR A 157 -12.78 3.01 15.20
C THR A 157 -12.25 2.23 16.40
N GLY A 158 -12.29 2.85 17.55
CA GLY A 158 -11.68 2.30 18.77
C GLY A 158 -10.15 2.23 18.58
N SER A 159 -9.50 1.26 19.18
CA SER A 159 -8.05 1.07 19.02
C SER A 159 -7.71 0.08 17.88
N ALA A 160 -8.51 0.06 16.82
CA ALA A 160 -8.19 -0.73 15.64
C ALA A 160 -7.16 0.00 14.78
N ALA A 161 -6.39 -0.74 13.99
CA ALA A 161 -5.46 -0.21 13.01
C ALA A 161 -5.69 -0.85 11.64
N VAL A 162 -5.62 -0.02 10.60
CA VAL A 162 -5.57 -0.45 9.20
C VAL A 162 -4.19 -0.13 8.66
N LEU A 163 -3.54 -1.10 8.08
CA LEU A 163 -2.19 -1.00 7.54
C LEU A 163 -2.24 -1.08 6.01
N LEU A 164 -1.63 -0.09 5.36
CA LEU A 164 -1.34 -0.11 3.93
C LEU A 164 0.00 -0.79 3.66
N ASN A 165 0.20 -1.21 2.43
CA ASN A 165 1.52 -1.65 1.98
C ASN A 165 2.51 -0.47 2.00
N ALA A 166 3.80 -0.77 2.10
CA ALA A 166 4.84 0.20 1.83
C ALA A 166 4.82 0.62 0.34
N PRO A 167 5.15 1.88 0.01
CA PRO A 167 5.44 2.24 -1.37
C PRO A 167 6.66 1.49 -1.90
N ASP A 168 6.52 0.89 -3.08
CA ASP A 168 7.61 0.20 -3.76
C ASP A 168 8.29 1.12 -4.80
N ASN A 169 9.45 0.70 -5.30
CA ASN A 169 10.20 1.37 -6.36
C ASN A 169 10.47 2.86 -6.11
N VAL A 170 10.75 3.25 -4.86
CA VAL A 170 11.18 4.61 -4.57
C VAL A 170 12.50 4.89 -5.28
N LYS A 171 12.49 5.86 -6.21
CA LYS A 171 13.63 6.23 -7.04
C LYS A 171 13.82 7.73 -7.05
N SER A 172 15.04 8.16 -7.37
CA SER A 172 15.37 9.56 -7.60
C SER A 172 15.65 9.82 -9.07
N GLN A 173 15.20 10.97 -9.54
CA GLN A 173 15.49 11.51 -10.87
C GLN A 173 15.80 13.01 -10.80
N ASP A 174 16.23 13.61 -11.90
CA ASP A 174 16.53 15.05 -12.01
C ASP A 174 17.45 15.57 -10.89
N ILE A 175 18.45 14.75 -10.54
CA ILE A 175 19.37 15.06 -9.44
C ILE A 175 20.25 16.26 -9.84
N CYS A 176 20.09 17.36 -9.10
CA CYS A 176 20.87 18.59 -9.20
C CYS A 176 21.74 18.79 -7.96
N SER A 177 22.37 19.96 -7.87
CA SER A 177 23.13 20.37 -6.68
C SER A 177 22.25 20.76 -5.51
N ASP A 178 21.04 21.27 -5.77
CA ASP A 178 20.14 21.91 -4.83
C ASP A 178 18.73 21.32 -4.83
N LYS A 179 18.47 20.33 -5.69
CA LYS A 179 17.18 19.65 -5.79
C LYS A 179 17.30 18.24 -6.36
N LEU A 180 16.28 17.42 -6.10
CA LEU A 180 16.03 16.15 -6.78
C LEU A 180 14.52 15.84 -6.77
N THR A 181 14.10 14.96 -7.67
CA THR A 181 12.72 14.48 -7.70
C THR A 181 12.68 13.02 -7.29
N LEU A 182 11.79 12.69 -6.34
CA LEU A 182 11.46 11.33 -5.95
C LEU A 182 10.24 10.85 -6.72
N THR A 183 10.20 9.57 -7.04
CA THR A 183 9.04 8.88 -7.60
C THR A 183 8.89 7.52 -6.92
N TRP A 184 7.66 7.00 -6.85
CA TRP A 184 7.34 5.69 -6.27
C TRP A 184 6.13 5.07 -6.95
N ASP A 185 5.87 3.79 -6.68
CA ASP A 185 4.68 3.12 -7.19
C ASP A 185 3.46 3.46 -6.33
N GLU A 186 2.29 3.52 -6.98
CA GLU A 186 1.03 3.76 -6.29
C GLU A 186 0.70 2.64 -5.30
N VAL A 187 0.28 3.04 -4.10
CA VAL A 187 -0.23 2.12 -3.07
C VAL A 187 -1.74 2.13 -3.10
N SER A 188 -2.32 0.97 -3.38
CA SER A 188 -3.78 0.82 -3.41
C SER A 188 -4.44 1.22 -2.09
N GLN A 189 -5.54 1.95 -2.16
CA GLN A 189 -6.28 2.57 -1.06
C GLN A 189 -5.53 3.66 -0.29
N ALA A 190 -4.40 4.14 -0.75
CA ALA A 190 -3.77 5.32 -0.18
C ALA A 190 -4.54 6.59 -0.60
N ASP A 191 -4.75 7.49 0.35
CA ASP A 191 -5.25 8.84 0.10
C ASP A 191 -4.10 9.83 -0.11
N GLY A 192 -2.87 9.41 0.19
CA GLY A 192 -1.66 10.18 -0.03
C GLY A 192 -0.43 9.54 0.59
N TYR A 193 0.64 10.34 0.61
CA TYR A 193 1.96 9.90 1.04
C TYR A 193 2.63 10.96 1.91
N TYR A 194 3.35 10.51 2.93
CA TYR A 194 4.33 11.31 3.65
C TYR A 194 5.73 11.03 3.11
N VAL A 195 6.49 12.07 2.86
CA VAL A 195 7.89 11.98 2.43
C VAL A 195 8.77 12.41 3.60
N TYR A 196 9.71 11.58 3.96
CA TYR A 196 10.66 11.82 5.02
C TYR A 196 12.08 11.90 4.46
N ARG A 197 12.89 12.75 5.07
CA ARG A 197 14.29 12.96 4.73
C ARG A 197 15.14 13.05 5.97
N LYS A 198 16.37 12.55 5.87
CA LYS A 198 17.47 12.85 6.79
C LYS A 198 18.78 13.01 6.03
N THR A 199 19.80 13.57 6.65
CA THR A 199 21.19 13.45 6.17
C THR A 199 21.74 12.07 6.49
N ASP A 200 22.83 11.67 5.85
CA ASP A 200 23.52 10.38 6.09
C ASP A 200 24.46 10.46 7.34
N ALA A 201 24.18 11.34 8.27
CA ALA A 201 24.89 11.41 9.55
C ALA A 201 24.38 10.34 10.52
N GLU A 202 25.24 9.81 11.37
CA GLU A 202 24.95 8.68 12.25
C GLU A 202 23.77 8.95 13.20
N ASP A 203 23.68 10.16 13.74
CA ASP A 203 22.61 10.56 14.66
C ASP A 203 21.45 11.32 14.00
N ALA A 204 21.36 11.32 12.67
CA ALA A 204 20.30 12.06 11.96
C ALA A 204 18.96 11.30 12.02
N GLU A 205 17.93 11.97 12.50
CA GLU A 205 16.57 11.49 12.53
C GLU A 205 15.81 11.88 11.24
N PHE A 206 14.84 11.06 10.85
CA PHE A 206 13.94 11.37 9.76
C PHE A 206 12.99 12.51 10.12
N GLU A 207 12.92 13.51 9.25
CA GLU A 207 11.97 14.61 9.31
C GLU A 207 10.97 14.47 8.18
N GLN A 208 9.69 14.65 8.47
CA GLN A 208 8.65 14.73 7.43
C GLN A 208 8.80 16.06 6.70
N ILE A 209 9.10 16.00 5.40
CA ILE A 209 9.33 17.18 4.55
C ILE A 209 8.16 17.49 3.63
N ALA A 210 7.27 16.54 3.37
CA ALA A 210 6.11 16.75 2.54
C ALA A 210 4.94 15.82 2.85
N THR A 211 3.74 16.28 2.49
CA THR A 211 2.53 15.47 2.31
C THR A 211 2.10 15.59 0.85
N VAL A 212 1.97 14.46 0.17
CA VAL A 212 1.60 14.37 -1.26
C VAL A 212 0.22 13.71 -1.34
N THR A 213 -0.79 14.46 -1.75
CA THR A 213 -2.18 13.96 -1.90
C THR A 213 -2.60 13.77 -3.36
N ASP A 214 -1.74 14.09 -4.30
CA ASP A 214 -1.98 13.91 -5.72
C ASP A 214 -0.71 13.39 -6.41
N GLY A 215 -0.82 12.23 -7.02
CA GLY A 215 0.27 11.55 -7.71
C GLY A 215 1.26 10.82 -6.80
N THR A 216 2.36 10.39 -7.39
CA THR A 216 3.41 9.56 -6.77
C THR A 216 4.80 10.13 -7.03
N SER A 217 4.93 11.45 -6.91
CA SER A 217 6.21 12.14 -7.05
C SER A 217 6.30 13.36 -6.15
N PHE A 218 7.52 13.70 -5.77
CA PHE A 218 7.83 14.88 -4.98
C PHE A 218 9.19 15.45 -5.38
N THR A 219 9.27 16.77 -5.57
CA THR A 219 10.55 17.43 -5.80
C THR A 219 11.00 18.15 -4.53
N ASP A 220 12.15 17.74 -4.02
CA ASP A 220 12.78 18.35 -2.86
C ASP A 220 13.77 19.43 -3.31
N TYR A 221 13.62 20.61 -2.78
CA TYR A 221 14.41 21.81 -3.08
C TYR A 221 15.25 22.25 -1.87
N GLY A 222 16.23 23.11 -2.13
CA GLY A 222 17.07 23.69 -1.08
C GLY A 222 18.08 22.72 -0.50
N LEU A 223 18.44 21.69 -1.25
CA LEU A 223 19.44 20.71 -0.84
C LEU A 223 20.84 21.33 -0.88
N VAL A 224 21.70 20.83 0.00
CA VAL A 224 23.11 21.23 0.04
C VAL A 224 23.88 20.43 -1.03
N PRO A 225 24.70 21.06 -1.86
CA PRO A 225 25.53 20.39 -2.84
C PRO A 225 26.47 19.35 -2.19
N LYS A 226 26.78 18.27 -2.91
CA LYS A 226 27.71 17.21 -2.51
C LYS A 226 27.32 16.50 -1.19
N THR A 227 26.07 16.63 -0.78
CA THR A 227 25.54 16.08 0.47
C THR A 227 24.74 14.82 0.19
N ARG A 228 24.93 13.80 1.03
CA ARG A 228 24.13 12.57 0.96
C ARG A 228 22.89 12.72 1.85
N TYR A 229 21.75 12.41 1.25
CA TYR A 229 20.46 12.36 1.91
C TYR A 229 19.87 10.96 1.85
N VAL A 230 19.07 10.62 2.83
CA VAL A 230 18.31 9.37 2.89
C VAL A 230 16.83 9.73 2.94
N TYR A 231 16.04 9.11 2.09
CA TYR A 231 14.60 9.30 1.97
C TYR A 231 13.85 8.02 2.24
N LYS A 232 12.66 8.15 2.79
CA LYS A 232 11.63 7.11 2.82
C LYS A 232 10.27 7.73 2.54
N VAL A 233 9.34 6.91 2.06
CA VAL A 233 7.96 7.32 1.76
C VAL A 233 7.01 6.37 2.47
N THR A 234 5.95 6.92 3.08
CA THR A 234 4.91 6.15 3.79
C THR A 234 3.56 6.51 3.19
N ALA A 235 2.76 5.51 2.82
CA ALA A 235 1.38 5.76 2.38
C ALA A 235 0.46 5.99 3.58
N PHE A 236 -0.56 6.82 3.44
CA PHE A 236 -1.58 7.00 4.48
C PHE A 236 -3.00 6.85 3.93
N LEU A 237 -3.91 6.46 4.80
CA LEU A 237 -5.35 6.41 4.59
C LEU A 237 -6.02 7.39 5.56
N ASP A 238 -6.76 8.36 5.03
CA ASP A 238 -7.55 9.29 5.82
C ASP A 238 -8.93 8.66 6.11
N THR A 239 -9.19 8.36 7.34
CA THR A 239 -10.46 7.78 7.78
C THR A 239 -11.28 8.80 8.55
N VAL A 240 -12.57 8.56 8.72
CA VAL A 240 -13.49 9.52 9.37
C VAL A 240 -13.00 10.01 10.73
N ASP A 241 -12.30 9.17 11.50
CA ASP A 241 -11.90 9.50 12.86
C ASP A 241 -10.39 9.78 13.00
N ASN A 242 -9.54 9.29 12.09
CA ASN A 242 -8.09 9.43 12.18
C ASN A 242 -7.38 9.04 10.88
N ILE A 243 -6.11 9.43 10.79
CA ILE A 243 -5.21 8.99 9.71
C ILE A 243 -4.55 7.68 10.14
N GLN A 244 -4.50 6.73 9.23
CA GLN A 244 -3.80 5.45 9.36
C GLN A 244 -2.56 5.48 8.47
N GLU A 245 -1.39 5.38 9.05
CA GLU A 245 -0.14 5.27 8.30
C GLU A 245 0.18 3.81 7.99
N GLY A 246 0.65 3.57 6.78
CA GLY A 246 1.13 2.27 6.32
C GLY A 246 2.56 1.98 6.79
N SER A 247 3.18 1.01 6.15
CA SER A 247 4.59 0.72 6.36
C SER A 247 5.48 1.68 5.57
N ASP A 248 6.65 1.98 6.10
CA ASP A 248 7.67 2.75 5.39
C ASP A 248 8.20 1.99 4.18
N SER A 249 8.53 2.70 3.11
CA SER A 249 9.33 2.15 2.01
C SER A 249 10.73 1.75 2.50
N ALA A 250 11.46 1.03 1.67
CA ALA A 250 12.90 0.90 1.85
C ALA A 250 13.58 2.29 1.79
N ASP A 251 14.63 2.46 2.57
CA ASP A 251 15.44 3.66 2.56
C ASP A 251 16.13 3.84 1.20
N MET A 252 16.03 5.05 0.63
CA MET A 252 16.69 5.42 -0.61
C MET A 252 17.77 6.48 -0.34
N SER A 253 19.03 6.11 -0.49
CA SER A 253 20.18 7.00 -0.29
C SER A 253 20.65 7.60 -1.61
N ILE A 254 20.83 8.93 -1.64
CA ILE A 254 21.26 9.65 -2.82
C ILE A 254 22.18 10.83 -2.46
N LYS A 255 23.17 11.09 -3.28
CA LYS A 255 24.08 12.23 -3.14
C LYS A 255 23.75 13.29 -4.17
N THR A 256 23.55 14.54 -3.72
CA THR A 256 23.39 15.70 -4.62
C THR A 256 24.64 15.95 -5.43
N LYS A 257 24.46 16.54 -6.60
CA LYS A 257 25.58 16.93 -7.47
C LYS A 257 26.34 18.12 -6.88
N LEU A 258 27.54 18.33 -7.41
CA LEU A 258 28.31 19.52 -7.12
C LEU A 258 27.68 20.75 -7.79
N THR A 259 27.82 21.89 -7.16
CA THR A 259 27.61 23.19 -7.82
C THR A 259 28.91 23.55 -8.51
N ILE A 260 28.87 23.84 -9.81
CA ILE A 260 30.03 24.29 -10.60
C ILE A 260 30.16 25.83 -10.65
N VAL A 261 29.34 26.56 -9.88
CA VAL A 261 29.47 28.01 -9.75
C VAL A 261 30.80 28.33 -9.05
N GLY A 262 31.60 29.19 -9.66
CA GLY A 262 32.94 29.55 -9.15
C GLY A 262 34.02 28.48 -9.41
N CYS A 263 33.79 27.55 -10.34
CA CYS A 263 34.83 26.61 -10.77
C CYS A 263 35.98 27.34 -11.47
N THR A 264 37.19 26.80 -11.31
CA THR A 264 38.33 27.15 -12.17
C THR A 264 38.45 26.12 -13.27
N THR A 265 38.75 26.57 -14.47
CA THR A 265 39.02 25.69 -15.63
C THR A 265 40.49 25.82 -16.04
N ASN A 266 41.19 24.71 -16.08
CA ASN A 266 42.58 24.68 -16.53
C ASN A 266 42.62 23.96 -17.88
N MET A 267 43.10 24.65 -18.90
CA MET A 267 43.31 24.04 -20.23
C MET A 267 44.43 22.99 -20.17
N ARG A 268 44.16 21.82 -20.71
CA ARG A 268 45.19 20.81 -20.96
C ARG A 268 45.81 21.02 -22.35
N GLY A 269 47.02 21.59 -22.37
CA GLY A 269 47.76 21.80 -23.60
C GLY A 269 47.35 23.05 -24.39
N SER A 270 48.10 23.36 -25.43
CA SER A 270 47.80 24.44 -26.35
C SER A 270 47.17 23.89 -27.63
N MET A 271 46.27 24.69 -28.24
CA MET A 271 45.71 24.35 -29.54
C MET A 271 46.26 25.29 -30.64
N SER A 272 46.69 24.66 -31.72
CA SER A 272 47.05 25.41 -32.95
C SER A 272 45.87 25.37 -33.93
N TYR A 273 45.61 26.47 -34.59
CA TYR A 273 44.60 26.56 -35.65
C TYR A 273 44.91 25.59 -36.80
N THR A 274 43.91 24.80 -37.20
CA THR A 274 44.07 23.80 -38.30
C THR A 274 42.97 23.90 -39.36
N GLY A 275 42.07 24.88 -39.25
CA GLY A 275 40.90 25.00 -40.12
C GLY A 275 39.85 23.89 -39.95
N LYS A 276 39.94 23.09 -38.89
CA LYS A 276 38.98 22.03 -38.57
C LYS A 276 38.47 22.19 -37.15
N GLU A 277 37.25 21.73 -36.92
CA GLU A 277 36.67 21.66 -35.59
C GLU A 277 37.58 20.92 -34.62
N ARG A 278 37.79 21.52 -33.46
CA ARG A 278 38.57 20.93 -32.36
C ARG A 278 37.93 21.18 -31.05
N THR A 279 38.00 20.19 -30.19
CA THR A 279 37.52 20.26 -28.80
C THR A 279 38.69 20.44 -27.85
N GLN A 280 38.68 21.52 -27.09
CA GLN A 280 39.66 21.76 -26.03
C GLN A 280 39.28 20.92 -24.80
N ILE A 281 40.23 20.22 -24.22
CA ILE A 281 40.04 19.50 -22.97
C ILE A 281 40.39 20.43 -21.82
N PHE A 282 39.47 20.53 -20.88
CA PHE A 282 39.64 21.31 -19.64
C PHE A 282 39.59 20.40 -18.43
N ASP A 283 40.40 20.70 -17.42
CA ASP A 283 40.16 20.26 -16.08
C ASP A 283 39.24 21.28 -15.40
N VAL A 284 38.11 20.81 -14.91
CA VAL A 284 37.20 21.60 -14.10
C VAL A 284 37.50 21.30 -12.65
N VAL A 285 37.88 22.33 -11.87
CA VAL A 285 38.24 22.19 -10.45
C VAL A 285 37.28 22.99 -9.62
N VAL A 286 36.65 22.36 -8.62
CA VAL A 286 35.73 22.97 -7.66
C VAL A 286 36.21 22.66 -6.26
N GLY A 287 36.50 23.69 -5.46
CA GLY A 287 36.96 23.50 -4.08
C GLY A 287 38.23 22.68 -3.95
N GLY A 288 39.10 22.70 -4.97
CA GLY A 288 40.34 21.93 -5.00
C GLY A 288 40.23 20.50 -5.55
N GLU A 289 39.01 20.03 -5.85
CA GLU A 289 38.76 18.73 -6.49
C GLU A 289 38.63 18.87 -8.01
N THR A 290 39.34 18.00 -8.76
CA THR A 290 39.19 17.91 -10.23
C THR A 290 38.01 17.01 -10.56
N LEU A 291 37.05 17.56 -11.31
CA LEU A 291 35.83 16.86 -11.72
C LEU A 291 36.11 15.91 -12.92
N ILE A 292 35.32 14.82 -12.98
CA ILE A 292 35.42 13.82 -14.04
C ILE A 292 34.49 14.18 -15.21
N PRO A 293 35.01 14.37 -16.44
CA PRO A 293 34.19 14.64 -17.62
C PRO A 293 33.16 13.53 -17.87
N ASN A 294 31.96 13.90 -18.31
CA ASN A 294 30.81 13.03 -18.57
C ASN A 294 30.24 12.29 -17.34
N VAL A 295 30.84 12.47 -16.15
CA VAL A 295 30.32 11.99 -14.86
C VAL A 295 29.81 13.18 -14.06
N ASP A 296 30.69 14.14 -13.77
CA ASP A 296 30.38 15.31 -12.93
C ASP A 296 29.96 16.52 -13.76
N TYR A 297 30.42 16.63 -14.99
CA TYR A 297 30.07 17.73 -15.91
C TYR A 297 30.08 17.28 -17.36
N ARG A 298 29.42 18.05 -18.22
CA ARG A 298 29.45 17.93 -19.68
C ARG A 298 29.86 19.24 -20.30
N THR A 299 30.81 19.19 -21.22
CA THR A 299 31.24 20.35 -22.02
C THR A 299 30.41 20.44 -23.30
N VAL A 300 29.86 21.61 -23.57
CA VAL A 300 29.21 21.94 -24.84
C VAL A 300 30.04 23.00 -25.51
N TYR A 301 30.38 22.78 -26.76
CA TYR A 301 31.13 23.73 -27.58
C TYR A 301 30.18 24.36 -28.59
N SER A 302 30.29 25.67 -28.78
CA SER A 302 29.66 26.41 -29.86
C SER A 302 30.72 27.22 -30.59
N ASP A 303 30.57 27.37 -31.91
CA ASP A 303 31.43 28.21 -32.78
C ASP A 303 32.92 27.93 -32.64
N ASN A 304 33.29 26.64 -32.48
CA ASN A 304 34.67 26.23 -32.25
C ASN A 304 35.47 25.99 -33.54
N VAL A 305 35.01 26.54 -34.67
CA VAL A 305 35.63 26.43 -35.99
C VAL A 305 36.33 27.74 -36.37
N ASN A 306 36.98 28.40 -35.46
CA ASN A 306 37.48 29.65 -35.87
C ASN A 306 38.63 30.31 -35.45
N VAL A 307 39.17 30.83 -36.19
CA VAL A 307 39.51 32.03 -36.96
C VAL A 307 40.97 32.26 -36.81
#